data_270a5534afb8b0df19f19d7c05caf480
#
_entry.id   270a5534afb8b0df19f19d7c05caf480
#
_cell.length_a   1.000
_cell.length_b   1.000
_cell.length_c   1.000
_cell.angle_alpha   90.00
_cell.angle_beta   90.00
_cell.angle_gamma   90.00
#
_symmetry.space_group_name_H-M   'P 1'
#
loop_
_entity.id
_entity.type
_entity.pdbx_description
1 polymer ?
#
loop_
_entity_poly.entity_id
_entity_poly.type
_entity_poly.pdbx_seq_one_letter_code
_entity_poly.pdbx_strand_id
1 'polypeptide(L)'
;ANEVQLTLAGASAAQAHIQAGKLKPLAVANATRLKEFPNVPTLQEEGFADINPHASWFGLFSTGGTSAAICTQIQQDVAAIGSSPEFTRQLAARGFTPVYSTPAAFAQFISEDAVQKFKLIRMTGAKAE
;
A
#
# COMPACT_ATOMS: atom_id res chain seq x y z
N ALA A 1 9.62 24.49 11.76
CA ALA A 1 9.91 23.05 11.56
C ALA A 1 10.42 22.48 12.88
N ASN A 2 10.00 21.35 13.30
CA ASN A 2 10.09 20.60 14.55
C ASN A 2 8.75 20.56 15.33
N GLU A 3 7.65 20.68 14.62
CA GLU A 3 6.30 20.59 15.21
C GLU A 3 5.92 19.15 15.54
N VAL A 4 6.48 18.19 14.81
CA VAL A 4 6.31 16.76 15.04
C VAL A 4 7.65 16.03 15.04
N GLN A 5 7.83 15.07 15.94
CA GLN A 5 9.04 14.26 16.08
C GLN A 5 9.00 13.00 15.25
N LEU A 6 7.79 12.50 14.94
CA LEU A 6 7.54 11.28 14.17
C LEU A 6 6.40 11.51 13.17
N THR A 7 6.52 10.96 12.00
CA THR A 7 5.46 10.97 10.98
C THR A 7 5.41 9.65 10.23
N LEU A 8 4.23 9.27 9.76
CA LEU A 8 4.03 8.22 8.79
C LEU A 8 3.82 8.86 7.42
N ALA A 9 4.63 8.50 6.43
CA ALA A 9 4.56 9.07 5.09
C ALA A 9 4.78 7.99 4.03
N GLY A 10 4.23 8.19 2.84
CA GLY A 10 4.55 7.34 1.69
C GLY A 10 6.03 7.45 1.33
N ALA A 11 6.65 6.32 0.97
CA ALA A 11 8.08 6.26 0.69
C ALA A 11 8.54 7.27 -0.37
N SER A 12 7.77 7.41 -1.45
CA SER A 12 8.05 8.38 -2.52
C SER A 12 8.00 9.83 -2.04
N ALA A 13 7.07 10.17 -1.16
CA ALA A 13 6.97 11.52 -0.60
C ALA A 13 8.12 11.84 0.38
N ALA A 14 8.59 10.83 1.12
CA ALA A 14 9.68 10.98 2.07
C ALA A 14 11.08 10.97 1.43
N GLN A 15 11.24 10.37 0.25
CA GLN A 15 12.53 10.07 -0.37
C GLN A 15 13.46 11.28 -0.49
N ALA A 16 12.98 12.39 -1.03
CA ALA A 16 13.78 13.61 -1.18
C ALA A 16 14.25 14.18 0.16
N HIS A 17 13.41 14.09 1.20
CA HIS A 17 13.76 14.55 2.55
C HIS A 17 14.76 13.63 3.24
N ILE A 18 14.67 12.32 2.99
CA ILE A 18 15.63 11.33 3.50
C ILE A 18 16.99 11.56 2.84
N GLN A 19 17.04 11.72 1.52
CA GLN A 19 18.27 12.01 0.78
C GLN A 19 18.93 13.31 1.21
N ALA A 20 18.12 14.32 1.55
CA ALA A 20 18.59 15.60 2.07
C ALA A 20 18.98 15.57 3.57
N GLY A 21 18.90 14.41 4.23
CA GLY A 21 19.20 14.25 5.66
C GLY A 21 18.20 14.91 6.60
N LYS A 22 17.03 15.37 6.10
CA LYS A 22 16.00 16.03 6.91
C LYS A 22 15.07 15.06 7.63
N LEU A 23 14.98 13.83 7.13
CA LEU A 23 14.23 12.73 7.74
C LEU A 23 15.14 11.51 7.89
N LYS A 24 15.00 10.80 9.00
CA LYS A 24 15.61 9.49 9.24
C LYS A 24 14.52 8.42 9.14
N PRO A 25 14.56 7.50 8.16
CA PRO A 25 13.64 6.39 8.12
C PRO A 25 13.95 5.42 9.26
N LEU A 26 12.94 5.00 10.01
CA LEU A 26 13.08 4.08 11.15
C LEU A 26 12.67 2.66 10.75
N ALA A 27 11.51 2.51 10.10
CA ALA A 27 11.01 1.24 9.60
C ALA A 27 10.04 1.47 8.43
N VAL A 28 9.79 0.43 7.65
CA VAL A 28 8.77 0.42 6.59
C VAL A 28 7.60 -0.49 6.95
N ALA A 29 6.37 -0.01 6.71
CA ALA A 29 5.14 -0.78 6.88
C ALA A 29 4.86 -1.57 5.59
N ASN A 30 5.71 -2.56 5.30
CA ASN A 30 5.58 -3.45 4.15
C ASN A 30 6.05 -4.86 4.57
N ALA A 31 5.60 -5.89 3.86
CA ALA A 31 6.00 -7.28 4.13
C ALA A 31 7.50 -7.53 3.91
N THR A 32 8.11 -6.75 3.04
CA THR A 32 9.55 -6.82 2.74
C THR A 32 10.15 -5.42 2.74
N ARG A 33 11.46 -5.31 2.94
CA ARG A 33 12.18 -4.04 2.81
C ARG A 33 12.00 -3.46 1.42
N LEU A 34 11.90 -2.14 1.33
CA LEU A 34 11.82 -1.45 0.05
C LEU A 34 13.17 -1.47 -0.67
N LYS A 35 13.15 -1.64 -1.98
CA LYS A 35 14.37 -1.63 -2.81
C LYS A 35 15.10 -0.29 -2.74
N GLU A 36 14.34 0.80 -2.60
CA GLU A 36 14.85 2.16 -2.46
C GLU A 36 15.53 2.41 -1.11
N PHE A 37 15.19 1.61 -0.10
CA PHE A 37 15.69 1.72 1.27
C PHE A 37 16.08 0.35 1.83
N PRO A 38 17.07 -0.35 1.25
CA PRO A 38 17.40 -1.73 1.61
C PRO A 38 17.90 -1.89 3.04
N ASN A 39 18.43 -0.83 3.63
CA ASN A 39 18.93 -0.81 4.99
C ASN A 39 17.89 -0.42 6.04
N VAL A 40 16.65 -0.08 5.62
CA VAL A 40 15.56 0.26 6.53
C VAL A 40 14.76 -1.02 6.81
N PRO A 41 14.66 -1.45 8.08
CA PRO A 41 13.95 -2.66 8.45
C PRO A 41 12.43 -2.50 8.22
N THR A 42 11.73 -3.62 8.14
CA THR A 42 10.27 -3.63 8.21
C THR A 42 9.81 -3.50 9.66
N LEU A 43 8.56 -3.09 9.89
CA LEU A 43 7.97 -3.08 11.24
C LEU A 43 7.99 -4.46 11.88
N GLN A 44 7.83 -5.52 11.09
CA GLN A 44 7.87 -6.90 11.58
C GLN A 44 9.28 -7.29 12.05
N GLU A 45 10.34 -6.89 11.36
CA GLU A 45 11.74 -7.08 11.78
C GLU A 45 12.05 -6.34 13.08
N GLU A 46 11.37 -5.20 13.33
CA GLU A 46 11.48 -4.42 14.59
C GLU A 46 10.55 -4.92 15.72
N GLY A 47 9.91 -6.09 15.53
CA GLY A 47 9.08 -6.72 16.58
C GLY A 47 7.62 -6.32 16.58
N PHE A 48 7.15 -5.53 15.61
CA PHE A 48 5.74 -5.13 15.46
C PHE A 48 4.98 -6.09 14.53
N ALA A 49 4.97 -7.38 14.87
CA ALA A 49 4.40 -8.44 14.02
C ALA A 49 2.89 -8.30 13.77
N ASP A 50 2.17 -7.68 14.69
CA ASP A 50 0.71 -7.50 14.60
C ASP A 50 0.27 -6.34 13.69
N ILE A 51 1.21 -5.54 13.19
CA ILE A 51 0.90 -4.45 12.28
C ILE A 51 0.78 -5.02 10.85
N ASN A 52 -0.42 -4.87 10.27
CA ASN A 52 -0.67 -5.30 8.89
C ASN A 52 0.31 -4.60 7.93
N PRO A 53 1.14 -5.37 7.19
CA PRO A 53 2.11 -4.80 6.25
C PRO A 53 1.47 -4.08 5.06
N HIS A 54 0.16 -4.25 4.84
CA HIS A 54 -0.60 -3.56 3.79
C HIS A 54 -1.23 -2.28 4.32
N ALA A 55 -0.40 -1.30 4.71
CA ALA A 55 -0.88 -0.05 5.32
C ALA A 55 -1.78 0.78 4.38
N SER A 56 -1.53 0.76 3.07
CA SER A 56 -2.38 1.42 2.08
C SER A 56 -2.34 0.71 0.72
N TRP A 57 -3.48 0.71 0.05
CA TRP A 57 -3.63 0.13 -1.27
C TRP A 57 -4.58 0.98 -2.12
N PHE A 58 -4.51 0.83 -3.43
CA PHE A 58 -5.41 1.45 -4.40
C PHE A 58 -6.11 0.36 -5.19
N GLY A 59 -7.39 0.55 -5.43
CA GLY A 59 -8.22 -0.39 -6.19
C GLY A 59 -9.08 0.29 -7.24
N LEU A 60 -9.37 -0.42 -8.31
CA LEU A 60 -10.35 -0.01 -9.31
C LEU A 60 -11.69 -0.67 -8.97
N PHE A 61 -12.75 0.13 -8.95
CA PHE A 61 -14.10 -0.32 -8.62
C PHE A 61 -15.05 0.00 -9.77
N SER A 62 -16.02 -0.87 -9.98
CA SER A 62 -17.18 -0.64 -10.85
C SER A 62 -18.43 -0.30 -10.04
N THR A 63 -19.42 0.30 -10.68
CA THR A 63 -20.74 0.51 -10.08
C THR A 63 -21.45 -0.81 -9.79
N GLY A 64 -22.32 -0.81 -8.78
CA GLY A 64 -23.16 -1.97 -8.49
C GLY A 64 -24.00 -2.38 -9.71
N GLY A 65 -24.15 -3.69 -9.95
CA GLY A 65 -24.86 -4.22 -11.10
C GLY A 65 -24.03 -4.37 -12.38
N THR A 66 -22.77 -3.94 -12.42
CA THR A 66 -21.88 -4.23 -13.55
C THR A 66 -21.66 -5.75 -13.66
N SER A 67 -21.82 -6.29 -14.88
CA SER A 67 -21.73 -7.73 -15.09
C SER A 67 -20.29 -8.25 -14.78
N ALA A 68 -20.20 -9.48 -14.27
CA ALA A 68 -18.93 -10.12 -13.98
C ALA A 68 -18.03 -10.21 -15.22
N ALA A 69 -18.60 -10.39 -16.40
CA ALA A 69 -17.85 -10.43 -17.66
C ALA A 69 -17.14 -9.10 -17.95
N ILE A 70 -17.82 -7.98 -17.75
CA ILE A 70 -17.24 -6.64 -17.92
C ILE A 70 -16.14 -6.40 -16.89
N CYS A 71 -16.35 -6.73 -15.61
CA CYS A 71 -15.34 -6.59 -14.57
C CYS A 71 -14.10 -7.42 -14.88
N THR A 72 -14.27 -8.64 -15.37
CA THR A 72 -13.16 -9.53 -15.76
C THR A 72 -12.39 -8.96 -16.95
N GLN A 73 -13.11 -8.45 -17.98
CA GLN A 73 -12.47 -7.85 -19.14
C GLN A 73 -11.63 -6.63 -18.75
N ILE A 74 -12.17 -5.72 -17.95
CA ILE A 74 -11.46 -4.54 -17.46
C ILE A 74 -10.20 -4.96 -16.68
N GLN A 75 -10.31 -5.97 -15.82
CA GLN A 75 -9.17 -6.49 -15.06
C GLN A 75 -8.08 -7.03 -15.98
N GLN A 76 -8.45 -7.79 -17.02
CA GLN A 76 -7.49 -8.34 -18.00
C GLN A 76 -6.79 -7.22 -18.78
N ASP A 77 -7.53 -6.21 -19.22
CA ASP A 77 -6.98 -5.06 -19.94
C ASP A 77 -6.00 -4.27 -19.07
N VAL A 78 -6.38 -4.01 -17.82
CA VAL A 78 -5.51 -3.33 -16.83
C VAL A 78 -4.26 -4.14 -16.54
N ALA A 79 -4.39 -5.47 -16.38
CA ALA A 79 -3.26 -6.35 -16.15
C ALA A 79 -2.31 -6.39 -17.35
N ALA A 80 -2.85 -6.45 -18.57
CA ALA A 80 -2.05 -6.44 -19.80
C ALA A 80 -1.23 -5.16 -19.96
N ILE A 81 -1.86 -3.99 -19.75
CA ILE A 81 -1.18 -2.68 -19.80
C ILE A 81 -0.17 -2.57 -18.67
N GLY A 82 -0.59 -2.93 -17.47
CA GLY A 82 0.17 -2.76 -16.24
C GLY A 82 1.41 -3.65 -16.15
N SER A 83 1.37 -4.83 -16.78
CA SER A 83 2.50 -5.77 -16.84
C SER A 83 3.60 -5.34 -17.81
N SER A 84 3.41 -4.26 -18.57
CA SER A 84 4.46 -3.76 -19.46
C SER A 84 5.67 -3.30 -18.63
N PRO A 85 6.92 -3.57 -19.08
CA PRO A 85 8.12 -3.18 -18.33
C PRO A 85 8.21 -1.68 -18.05
N GLU A 86 7.74 -0.86 -18.99
CA GLU A 86 7.71 0.60 -18.85
C GLU A 86 6.77 1.04 -17.73
N PHE A 87 5.53 0.53 -17.71
CA PHE A 87 4.54 0.91 -16.71
C PHE A 87 4.93 0.40 -15.32
N THR A 88 5.43 -0.85 -15.24
CA THR A 88 5.96 -1.41 -13.98
C THR A 88 7.08 -0.54 -13.41
N ARG A 89 8.01 -0.08 -14.25
CA ARG A 89 9.09 0.81 -13.83
C ARG A 89 8.56 2.15 -13.31
N GLN A 90 7.56 2.73 -13.99
CA GLN A 90 6.95 4.00 -13.58
C GLN A 90 6.20 3.87 -12.23
N LEU A 91 5.52 2.75 -11.99
CA LEU A 91 4.87 2.49 -10.69
C LEU A 91 5.91 2.31 -9.59
N ALA A 92 6.94 1.51 -9.83
CA ALA A 92 8.02 1.30 -8.87
C ALA A 92 8.72 2.62 -8.50
N ALA A 93 8.99 3.49 -9.48
CA ALA A 93 9.58 4.82 -9.23
C ALA A 93 8.69 5.72 -8.35
N ARG A 94 7.39 5.41 -8.24
CA ARG A 94 6.42 6.10 -7.37
C ARG A 94 6.16 5.35 -6.05
N GLY A 95 6.88 4.27 -5.79
CA GLY A 95 6.73 3.46 -4.58
C GLY A 95 5.51 2.54 -4.60
N PHE A 96 4.96 2.20 -5.78
CA PHE A 96 3.85 1.27 -5.92
C PHE A 96 4.33 -0.12 -6.37
N THR A 97 3.76 -1.15 -5.74
CA THR A 97 3.90 -2.54 -6.17
C THR A 97 2.58 -2.99 -6.79
N PRO A 98 2.53 -3.23 -8.11
CA PRO A 98 1.31 -3.67 -8.78
C PRO A 98 0.97 -5.12 -8.43
N VAL A 99 -0.31 -5.43 -8.28
CA VAL A 99 -0.80 -6.78 -7.91
C VAL A 99 -1.71 -7.38 -8.99
N TYR A 100 -2.53 -6.60 -9.67
CA TYR A 100 -3.46 -7.03 -10.74
C TYR A 100 -4.33 -8.25 -10.39
N SER A 101 -4.84 -8.31 -9.15
CA SER A 101 -5.67 -9.41 -8.67
C SER A 101 -6.96 -9.56 -9.51
N THR A 102 -7.50 -10.78 -9.55
CA THR A 102 -8.84 -11.01 -10.12
C THR A 102 -9.91 -10.31 -9.27
N PRO A 103 -11.10 -10.01 -9.84
CA PRO A 103 -12.20 -9.40 -9.07
C PRO A 103 -12.56 -10.19 -7.82
N ALA A 104 -12.58 -11.53 -7.89
CA ALA A 104 -12.87 -12.38 -6.74
C ALA A 104 -11.78 -12.30 -5.66
N ALA A 105 -10.50 -12.38 -6.05
CA ALA A 105 -9.39 -12.26 -5.11
C ALA A 105 -9.31 -10.88 -4.46
N PHE A 106 -9.65 -9.82 -5.21
CA PHE A 106 -9.71 -8.48 -4.67
C PHE A 106 -10.87 -8.29 -3.69
N ALA A 107 -12.05 -8.85 -3.98
CA ALA A 107 -13.18 -8.83 -3.04
C ALA A 107 -12.86 -9.56 -1.74
N GLN A 108 -12.20 -10.71 -1.81
CA GLN A 108 -11.73 -11.43 -0.62
C GLN A 108 -10.73 -10.57 0.18
N PHE A 109 -9.73 -10.01 -0.48
CA PHE A 109 -8.75 -9.12 0.16
C PHE A 109 -9.41 -7.94 0.89
N ILE A 110 -10.39 -7.28 0.26
CA ILE A 110 -11.13 -6.16 0.89
C ILE A 110 -11.83 -6.64 2.17
N SER A 111 -12.48 -7.81 2.11
CA SER A 111 -13.20 -8.35 3.28
C SER A 111 -12.26 -8.63 4.44
N GLU A 112 -11.10 -9.23 4.18
CA GLU A 112 -10.08 -9.54 5.18
C GLU A 112 -9.43 -8.26 5.74
N ASP A 113 -9.07 -7.31 4.88
CA ASP A 113 -8.48 -6.03 5.26
C ASP A 113 -9.44 -5.18 6.09
N ALA A 114 -10.73 -5.18 5.75
CA ALA A 114 -11.77 -4.48 6.51
C ALA A 114 -11.87 -5.00 7.96
N VAL A 115 -11.82 -6.31 8.15
CA VAL A 115 -11.83 -6.89 9.50
C VAL A 115 -10.66 -6.39 10.35
N GLN A 116 -9.45 -6.37 9.77
CA GLN A 116 -8.26 -5.88 10.45
C GLN A 116 -8.36 -4.38 10.77
N LYS A 117 -8.80 -3.58 9.81
CA LYS A 117 -8.97 -2.13 10.00
C LYS A 117 -10.03 -1.79 11.04
N PHE A 118 -11.17 -2.50 11.04
CA PHE A 118 -12.19 -2.32 12.08
C PHE A 118 -11.67 -2.68 13.47
N LYS A 119 -10.83 -3.72 13.60
CA LYS A 119 -10.16 -4.04 14.87
C LYS A 119 -9.29 -2.88 15.34
N LEU A 120 -8.45 -2.32 14.46
CA LEU A 120 -7.59 -1.18 14.78
C LEU A 120 -8.39 0.07 15.18
N ILE A 121 -9.45 0.41 14.43
CA ILE A 121 -10.33 1.54 14.74
C ILE A 121 -10.93 1.41 16.13
N ARG A 122 -11.40 0.20 16.50
CA ARG A 122 -11.94 -0.04 17.85
C ARG A 122 -10.90 0.10 18.94
N MET A 123 -9.67 -0.37 18.69
CA MET A 123 -8.57 -0.29 19.66
C MET A 123 -8.09 1.16 19.89
N THR A 124 -8.08 1.97 18.83
CA THR A 124 -7.60 3.36 18.88
C THR A 124 -8.69 4.36 19.25
N GLY A 125 -9.97 3.96 19.20
CA GLY A 125 -11.11 4.86 19.41
C GLY A 125 -11.25 5.92 18.31
N ALA A 126 -10.60 5.74 17.16
CA ALA A 126 -10.68 6.65 16.02
C ALA A 126 -12.14 6.79 15.55
N LYS A 127 -12.58 8.03 15.34
CA LYS A 127 -13.91 8.35 14.79
C LYS A 127 -13.71 9.05 13.46
N ALA A 128 -14.59 8.75 12.50
CA ALA A 128 -14.70 9.57 11.30
C ALA A 128 -15.31 10.94 11.68
N GLU A 129 -14.66 12.02 11.32
CA GLU A 129 -15.22 13.37 11.38
C GLU A 129 -16.07 13.63 10.14
#